data_4be8d2e7cd9ce82f4c2806fe588c8390
#
_entry.id   4be8d2e7cd9ce82f4c2806fe588c8390
#
_cell.length_a   1.000
_cell.length_b   1.000
_cell.length_c   1.000
_cell.angle_alpha   90.00
_cell.angle_beta   90.00
_cell.angle_gamma   90.00
#
_symmetry.space_group_name_H-M   'P 1'
#
loop_
_entity.id
_entity.type
_entity.pdbx_description
1 polymer ?
#
loop_
_entity_poly.entity_id
_entity_poly.type
_entity_poly.pdbx_seq_one_letter_code
_entity_poly.pdbx_strand_id
1 'polypeptide(L)'
;MRRLRPAVLAVLLLIAWARPARADATLFLGANTTPTTRGGVGGAIGAGLLIVAFEFEYSSTREDTETGAPSLKVGSGNVLLQTPVAISGFQPYFTLGAGGFHESIRNSSETGFATNIGGGAKISLAGPLRLRVDYRLLKLSDSARYTPAHRFYVGVNLKF
;
A
#
# COMPACT_ATOMS: atom_id res chain seq x y z
N MET A 1 28.37 6.68 36.68
CA MET A 1 28.34 6.49 35.22
C MET A 1 27.42 5.31 34.92
N ARG A 2 26.22 5.55 34.38
CA ARG A 2 25.25 4.50 33.99
C ARG A 2 25.81 3.73 32.77
N ARG A 3 26.16 2.45 32.95
CA ARG A 3 26.57 1.59 31.83
C ARG A 3 25.38 1.48 30.86
N LEU A 4 25.53 2.01 29.66
CA LEU A 4 24.59 1.77 28.57
C LEU A 4 24.42 0.26 28.43
N ARG A 5 23.19 -0.24 28.55
CA ARG A 5 22.92 -1.68 28.43
C ARG A 5 23.38 -2.15 27.04
N PRO A 6 24.04 -3.31 26.92
CA PRO A 6 24.56 -3.81 25.65
C PRO A 6 23.50 -3.88 24.53
N ALA A 7 22.24 -4.04 24.90
CA ALA A 7 21.11 -3.98 23.96
C ALA A 7 20.97 -2.59 23.29
N VAL A 8 21.19 -1.49 24.03
CA VAL A 8 21.12 -0.14 23.45
C VAL A 8 22.29 0.11 22.51
N LEU A 9 23.48 -0.38 22.87
CA LEU A 9 24.66 -0.29 22.01
C LEU A 9 24.48 -1.13 20.73
N ALA A 10 23.90 -2.33 20.82
CA ALA A 10 23.61 -3.19 19.67
C ALA A 10 22.57 -2.54 18.73
N VAL A 11 21.53 -1.91 19.28
CA VAL A 11 20.54 -1.18 18.48
C VAL A 11 21.16 0.04 17.79
N LEU A 12 22.02 0.80 18.48
CA LEU A 12 22.73 1.93 17.90
C LEU A 12 23.70 1.50 16.79
N LEU A 13 24.39 0.38 16.94
CA LEU A 13 25.28 -0.20 15.92
C LEU A 13 24.48 -0.71 14.71
N LEU A 14 23.30 -1.31 14.92
CA LEU A 14 22.41 -1.72 13.84
C LEU A 14 21.87 -0.52 13.05
N ILE A 15 21.56 0.57 13.72
CA ILE A 15 21.11 1.83 13.09
C ILE A 15 22.28 2.49 12.33
N ALA A 16 23.51 2.48 12.89
CA ALA A 16 24.68 3.05 12.24
C ALA A 16 25.15 2.27 10.98
N TRP A 17 24.83 0.98 10.91
CA TRP A 17 25.07 0.14 9.73
C TRP A 17 23.90 0.09 8.76
N ALA A 18 22.77 0.68 9.09
CA ALA A 18 21.63 0.78 8.19
C ALA A 18 22.06 1.58 6.94
N ARG A 19 22.03 0.93 5.79
CA ARG A 19 22.13 1.65 4.52
C ARG A 19 21.03 2.71 4.48
N PRO A 20 21.23 3.87 3.83
CA PRO A 20 20.23 4.92 3.79
C PRO A 20 18.88 4.32 3.36
N ALA A 21 17.86 4.58 4.15
CA ALA A 21 16.50 4.16 3.82
C ALA A 21 16.16 4.75 2.44
N ARG A 22 15.69 3.90 1.55
CA ARG A 22 15.23 4.34 0.24
C ARG A 22 13.77 4.70 0.35
N ALA A 23 13.45 5.95 0.10
CA ALA A 23 12.08 6.39 0.03
C ALA A 23 11.53 6.23 -1.38
N ASP A 24 10.23 6.05 -1.48
CA ASP A 24 9.53 6.08 -2.75
C ASP A 24 8.13 6.71 -2.63
N ALA A 25 7.65 7.25 -3.73
CA ALA A 25 6.30 7.76 -3.86
C ALA A 25 5.64 7.15 -5.09
N THR A 26 4.38 6.79 -4.98
CA THR A 26 3.58 6.18 -6.05
C THR A 26 2.32 6.98 -6.26
N LEU A 27 1.98 7.24 -7.53
CA LEU A 27 0.64 7.65 -7.95
C LEU A 27 0.09 6.54 -8.84
N PHE A 28 -1.18 6.17 -8.65
CA PHE A 28 -1.76 5.04 -9.37
C PHE A 28 -3.20 5.28 -9.81
N LEU A 29 -3.56 4.56 -10.88
CA LEU A 29 -4.91 4.38 -11.37
C LEU A 29 -5.24 2.89 -11.28
N GLY A 30 -6.49 2.55 -10.99
CA GLY A 30 -6.85 1.15 -10.87
C GLY A 30 -8.36 0.91 -10.93
N ALA A 31 -8.71 -0.32 -10.65
CA ALA A 31 -10.08 -0.76 -10.59
C ALA A 31 -10.31 -1.59 -9.31
N ASN A 32 -11.43 -1.33 -8.67
CA ASN A 32 -12.03 -2.22 -7.68
C ASN A 32 -13.12 -3.03 -8.38
N THR A 33 -13.03 -4.36 -8.28
CA THR A 33 -13.92 -5.26 -9.02
C THR A 33 -15.06 -5.82 -8.17
N THR A 34 -15.25 -5.31 -6.95
CA THR A 34 -16.28 -5.79 -6.02
C THR A 34 -17.23 -4.63 -5.61
N PRO A 35 -18.56 -4.77 -5.73
CA PRO A 35 -19.31 -5.86 -6.38
C PRO A 35 -19.26 -5.77 -7.90
N THR A 36 -18.91 -4.61 -8.45
CA THR A 36 -18.75 -4.31 -9.88
C THR A 36 -17.44 -3.61 -10.14
N THR A 37 -16.97 -3.63 -11.38
CA THR A 37 -15.72 -2.97 -11.77
C THR A 37 -15.89 -1.46 -11.80
N ARG A 38 -15.18 -0.77 -10.89
CA ARG A 38 -15.22 0.70 -10.73
C ARG A 38 -13.82 1.28 -10.72
N GLY A 39 -13.64 2.35 -11.47
CA GLY A 39 -12.37 3.06 -11.51
C GLY A 39 -12.00 3.71 -10.17
N GLY A 40 -10.73 3.70 -9.86
CA GLY A 40 -10.18 4.32 -8.67
C GLY A 40 -8.82 4.96 -8.92
N VAL A 41 -8.45 5.86 -8.03
CA VAL A 41 -7.17 6.55 -8.04
C VAL A 41 -6.57 6.53 -6.64
N GLY A 42 -5.27 6.69 -6.55
CA GLY A 42 -4.63 6.77 -5.24
C GLY A 42 -3.16 7.13 -5.31
N GLY A 43 -2.58 7.20 -4.13
CA GLY A 43 -1.16 7.45 -3.96
C GLY A 43 -0.62 6.76 -2.72
N ALA A 44 0.68 6.54 -2.73
CA ALA A 44 1.40 5.96 -1.61
C ALA A 44 2.77 6.61 -1.44
N ILE A 45 3.22 6.69 -0.20
CA ILE A 45 4.58 7.07 0.16
C ILE A 45 5.16 6.00 1.07
N GLY A 46 6.42 5.66 0.85
CA GLY A 46 7.06 4.60 1.59
C GLY A 46 8.54 4.82 1.84
N ALA A 47 9.06 4.06 2.78
CA ALA A 47 10.47 3.98 3.06
C ALA A 47 10.86 2.52 3.32
N GLY A 48 11.95 2.07 2.71
CA GLY A 48 12.39 0.68 2.79
C GLY A 48 13.83 0.53 3.25
N LEU A 49 14.04 -0.51 4.06
CA LEU A 49 15.33 -0.99 4.49
C LEU A 49 15.50 -2.43 3.96
N LEU A 50 16.40 -2.60 2.98
CA LEU A 50 16.70 -3.91 2.38
C LEU A 50 15.44 -4.63 1.86
N ILE A 51 14.96 -5.62 2.62
CA ILE A 51 13.84 -6.50 2.25
C ILE A 51 12.49 -6.05 2.83
N VAL A 52 12.50 -5.14 3.81
CA VAL A 52 11.29 -4.65 4.46
C VAL A 52 11.08 -3.17 4.11
N ALA A 53 9.88 -2.82 3.71
CA ALA A 53 9.47 -1.44 3.52
C ALA A 53 8.17 -1.16 4.27
N PHE A 54 8.01 0.09 4.69
CA PHE A 54 6.77 0.61 5.26
C PHE A 54 6.18 1.60 4.28
N GLU A 55 4.87 1.54 4.10
CA GLU A 55 4.16 2.37 3.15
C GLU A 55 2.87 2.89 3.77
N PHE A 56 2.59 4.17 3.60
CA PHE A 56 1.26 4.73 3.79
C PHE A 56 0.60 4.90 2.43
N GLU A 57 -0.62 4.41 2.29
CA GLU A 57 -1.39 4.47 1.05
C GLU A 57 -2.78 5.07 1.30
N TYR A 58 -3.22 5.88 0.34
CA TYR A 58 -4.59 6.35 0.25
C TYR A 58 -5.15 6.05 -1.14
N SER A 59 -6.37 5.53 -1.18
CA SER A 59 -7.09 5.24 -2.43
C SER A 59 -8.55 5.66 -2.35
N SER A 60 -9.11 6.02 -3.51
CA SER A 60 -10.50 6.40 -3.67
C SER A 60 -11.08 5.71 -4.90
N THR A 61 -12.17 4.97 -4.71
CA THR A 61 -12.95 4.29 -5.76
C THR A 61 -14.28 5.01 -5.93
N ARG A 62 -14.72 5.17 -7.16
CA ARG A 62 -15.96 5.89 -7.49
C ARG A 62 -17.20 5.11 -7.06
N GLU A 63 -18.26 5.84 -6.76
CA GLU A 63 -19.62 5.31 -6.60
C GLU A 63 -20.19 4.85 -7.95
N ASP A 64 -20.99 3.81 -7.91
CA ASP A 64 -21.84 3.38 -9.01
C ASP A 64 -23.28 3.19 -8.49
N THR A 65 -24.10 4.20 -8.73
CA THR A 65 -25.49 4.24 -8.27
C THR A 65 -26.41 3.29 -9.00
N GLU A 66 -26.06 2.89 -10.23
CA GLU A 66 -26.86 1.95 -11.04
C GLU A 66 -26.79 0.53 -10.46
N THR A 67 -25.62 0.12 -10.07
CA THR A 67 -25.39 -1.20 -9.44
C THR A 67 -25.50 -1.16 -7.92
N GLY A 68 -25.72 0.00 -7.32
CA GLY A 68 -25.80 0.17 -5.87
C GLY A 68 -24.45 -0.01 -5.14
N ALA A 69 -23.34 0.15 -5.86
CA ALA A 69 -22.01 0.02 -5.31
C ALA A 69 -21.50 1.35 -4.74
N PRO A 70 -21.16 1.42 -3.44
CA PRO A 70 -20.75 2.67 -2.79
C PRO A 70 -19.38 3.13 -3.29
N SER A 71 -19.12 4.44 -3.19
CA SER A 71 -17.76 4.93 -3.23
C SER A 71 -16.97 4.32 -2.07
N LEU A 72 -15.67 4.07 -2.27
CA LEU A 72 -14.83 3.49 -1.23
C LEU A 72 -13.52 4.28 -1.15
N LYS A 73 -13.28 4.88 0.01
CA LYS A 73 -12.02 5.53 0.35
C LYS A 73 -11.30 4.68 1.39
N VAL A 74 -10.02 4.40 1.19
CA VAL A 74 -9.22 3.59 2.11
C VAL A 74 -7.91 4.29 2.38
N GLY A 75 -7.59 4.46 3.67
CA GLY A 75 -6.27 4.86 4.15
C GLY A 75 -5.64 3.72 4.93
N SER A 76 -4.43 3.29 4.57
CA SER A 76 -3.77 2.14 5.22
C SER A 76 -2.28 2.34 5.40
N GLY A 77 -1.76 1.81 6.51
CA GLY A 77 -0.35 1.56 6.73
C GLY A 77 -0.02 0.12 6.34
N ASN A 78 1.02 -0.07 5.56
CA ASN A 78 1.39 -1.35 4.98
C ASN A 78 2.84 -1.70 5.27
N VAL A 79 3.12 -2.99 5.42
CA VAL A 79 4.45 -3.56 5.42
C VAL A 79 4.62 -4.31 4.09
N LEU A 80 5.72 -4.04 3.40
CA LEU A 80 6.08 -4.71 2.17
C LEU A 80 7.32 -5.58 2.41
N LEU A 81 7.24 -6.82 1.97
CA LEU A 81 8.39 -7.71 1.84
C LEU A 81 8.80 -7.74 0.37
N GLN A 82 9.98 -7.26 0.06
CA GLN A 82 10.46 -7.08 -1.31
C GLN A 82 11.87 -7.61 -1.49
N THR A 83 12.27 -7.90 -2.71
CA THR A 83 13.70 -8.20 -2.97
C THR A 83 14.56 -6.97 -2.66
N PRO A 84 15.75 -7.15 -2.06
CA PRO A 84 16.60 -6.02 -1.64
C PRO A 84 17.07 -5.15 -2.81
N VAL A 85 17.12 -5.74 -3.99
CA VAL A 85 17.45 -5.09 -5.27
C VAL A 85 16.52 -5.60 -6.36
N ALA A 86 16.32 -4.79 -7.40
CA ALA A 86 15.63 -5.25 -8.58
C ALA A 86 16.50 -6.27 -9.35
N ILE A 87 15.92 -7.40 -9.74
CA ILE A 87 16.55 -8.44 -10.54
C ILE A 87 16.19 -8.17 -11.99
N SER A 88 17.16 -7.82 -12.82
CA SER A 88 16.90 -7.39 -14.22
C SER A 88 15.85 -6.28 -14.34
N GLY A 89 15.85 -5.34 -13.41
CA GLY A 89 14.87 -4.25 -13.37
C GLY A 89 13.53 -4.60 -12.75
N PHE A 90 13.28 -5.85 -12.36
CA PHE A 90 12.05 -6.34 -11.77
C PHE A 90 12.20 -6.54 -10.25
N GLN A 91 11.35 -5.89 -9.44
CA GLN A 91 11.35 -5.99 -7.98
C GLN A 91 9.98 -6.44 -7.50
N PRO A 92 9.76 -7.74 -7.30
CA PRO A 92 8.52 -8.25 -6.74
C PRO A 92 8.42 -7.92 -5.26
N TYR A 93 7.19 -7.81 -4.77
CA TYR A 93 6.90 -7.63 -3.35
C TYR A 93 5.59 -8.28 -2.96
N PHE A 94 5.49 -8.63 -1.71
CA PHE A 94 4.28 -8.99 -1.00
C PHE A 94 3.92 -7.86 -0.03
N THR A 95 2.64 -7.60 0.20
CA THR A 95 2.18 -6.54 1.11
C THR A 95 1.08 -7.04 2.04
N LEU A 96 1.12 -6.49 3.23
CA LEU A 96 0.15 -6.74 4.29
C LEU A 96 -0.06 -5.42 5.03
N GLY A 97 -1.30 -5.06 5.31
CA GLY A 97 -1.58 -3.77 5.92
C GLY A 97 -2.92 -3.69 6.65
N ALA A 98 -3.09 -2.56 7.33
CA ALA A 98 -4.31 -2.24 8.08
C ALA A 98 -4.55 -0.73 8.06
N GLY A 99 -5.82 -0.36 8.21
CA GLY A 99 -6.21 1.05 8.21
C GLY A 99 -7.70 1.25 8.39
N GLY A 100 -8.20 2.37 7.88
CA GLY A 100 -9.61 2.71 7.89
C GLY A 100 -10.19 2.81 6.49
N PHE A 101 -11.49 2.57 6.39
CA PHE A 101 -12.25 2.84 5.18
C PHE A 101 -13.44 3.75 5.46
N HIS A 102 -13.89 4.41 4.42
CA HIS A 102 -15.12 5.18 4.39
C HIS A 102 -15.86 4.86 3.10
N GLU A 103 -17.06 4.28 3.23
CA GLU A 103 -17.99 4.03 2.14
C GLU A 103 -19.07 5.10 2.13
N SER A 104 -19.53 5.49 0.93
CA SER A 104 -20.64 6.41 0.79
C SER A 104 -21.44 6.05 -0.46
N ILE A 105 -22.78 5.99 -0.29
CA ILE A 105 -23.73 5.82 -1.39
C ILE A 105 -24.98 6.66 -1.10
N ARG A 106 -25.32 7.55 -2.02
CA ARG A 106 -26.44 8.48 -1.86
C ARG A 106 -26.35 9.24 -0.52
N ASN A 107 -27.30 9.00 0.41
CA ASN A 107 -27.38 9.65 1.72
C ASN A 107 -26.90 8.76 2.88
N SER A 108 -26.33 7.61 2.58
CA SER A 108 -25.78 6.68 3.58
C SER A 108 -24.28 6.63 3.51
N SER A 109 -23.63 6.66 4.65
CA SER A 109 -22.17 6.50 4.76
C SER A 109 -21.80 5.60 5.94
N GLU A 110 -20.77 4.80 5.75
CA GLU A 110 -20.22 3.89 6.74
C GLU A 110 -18.71 4.08 6.84
N THR A 111 -18.21 3.97 8.05
CA THR A 111 -16.77 4.03 8.32
C THR A 111 -16.37 2.87 9.21
N GLY A 112 -15.25 2.27 8.91
CA GLY A 112 -14.80 1.11 9.68
C GLY A 112 -13.33 0.81 9.48
N PHE A 113 -12.93 -0.34 9.99
CA PHE A 113 -11.57 -0.85 9.92
C PHE A 113 -11.39 -1.72 8.67
N ALA A 114 -10.23 -1.60 8.05
CA ALA A 114 -9.84 -2.37 6.87
C ALA A 114 -8.49 -3.05 7.09
N THR A 115 -8.38 -4.28 6.64
CA THR A 115 -7.09 -4.96 6.46
C THR A 115 -6.87 -5.28 5.00
N ASN A 116 -5.62 -5.38 4.59
CA ASN A 116 -5.31 -5.75 3.22
C ASN A 116 -4.13 -6.72 3.15
N ILE A 117 -4.16 -7.56 2.14
CA ILE A 117 -3.11 -8.48 1.77
C ILE A 117 -2.98 -8.48 0.25
N GLY A 118 -1.77 -8.54 -0.26
CA GLY A 118 -1.59 -8.51 -1.70
C GLY A 118 -0.15 -8.66 -2.13
N GLY A 119 0.10 -8.30 -3.37
CA GLY A 119 1.44 -8.30 -3.92
C GLY A 119 1.49 -7.61 -5.27
N GLY A 120 2.69 -7.36 -5.71
CA GLY A 120 2.92 -6.67 -6.96
C GLY A 120 4.36 -6.67 -7.37
N ALA A 121 4.67 -5.81 -8.31
CA ALA A 121 6.03 -5.61 -8.78
C ALA A 121 6.30 -4.14 -9.11
N LYS A 122 7.52 -3.70 -8.86
CA LYS A 122 8.07 -2.44 -9.32
C LYS A 122 9.06 -2.73 -10.45
N ILE A 123 8.82 -2.18 -11.62
CA ILE A 123 9.58 -2.42 -12.86
C ILE A 123 10.35 -1.15 -13.18
N SER A 124 11.68 -1.21 -13.18
CA SER A 124 12.54 -0.07 -13.49
C SER A 124 12.38 0.35 -14.95
N LEU A 125 12.11 1.63 -15.19
CA LEU A 125 11.99 2.20 -16.52
C LEU A 125 13.26 2.99 -16.89
N ALA A 126 13.47 4.11 -16.21
CA ALA A 126 14.63 4.99 -16.45
C ALA A 126 14.96 5.76 -15.16
N GLY A 127 16.23 5.74 -14.74
CA GLY A 127 16.69 6.43 -13.55
C GLY A 127 15.86 6.07 -12.30
N PRO A 128 15.25 7.05 -11.62
CA PRO A 128 14.45 6.82 -10.43
C PRO A 128 13.01 6.35 -10.74
N LEU A 129 12.61 6.38 -12.03
CA LEU A 129 11.25 6.11 -12.46
C LEU A 129 10.99 4.62 -12.61
N ARG A 130 9.90 4.14 -12.01
CA ARG A 130 9.46 2.74 -12.08
C ARG A 130 7.96 2.67 -12.40
N LEU A 131 7.56 1.64 -13.13
CA LEU A 131 6.18 1.20 -13.22
C LEU A 131 5.87 0.32 -12.01
N ARG A 132 4.72 0.50 -11.38
CA ARG A 132 4.24 -0.36 -10.31
C ARG A 132 2.93 -1.01 -10.72
N VAL A 133 2.85 -2.32 -10.57
CA VAL A 133 1.63 -3.12 -10.75
C VAL A 133 1.33 -3.80 -9.43
N ASP A 134 0.09 -3.74 -8.96
CA ASP A 134 -0.30 -4.22 -7.64
C ASP A 134 -1.69 -4.85 -7.67
N TYR A 135 -1.85 -5.91 -6.91
CA TYR A 135 -3.14 -6.53 -6.62
C TYR A 135 -3.31 -6.63 -5.12
N ARG A 136 -4.49 -6.22 -4.62
CA ARG A 136 -4.84 -6.33 -3.19
C ARG A 136 -6.24 -6.88 -2.98
N LEU A 137 -6.32 -7.71 -1.95
CA LEU A 137 -7.54 -8.15 -1.33
C LEU A 137 -7.74 -7.31 -0.07
N LEU A 138 -8.81 -6.53 -0.02
CA LEU A 138 -9.18 -5.72 1.13
C LEU A 138 -10.31 -6.41 1.87
N LYS A 139 -10.10 -6.72 3.15
CA LYS A 139 -11.14 -7.19 4.05
C LYS A 139 -11.59 -5.99 4.88
N LEU A 140 -12.82 -5.58 4.69
CA LEU A 140 -13.48 -4.49 5.40
C LEU A 140 -14.25 -5.07 6.60
N SER A 141 -14.46 -4.28 7.66
CA SER A 141 -15.26 -4.70 8.81
C SER A 141 -16.73 -4.93 8.43
N ASP A 142 -17.49 -5.53 9.33
CA ASP A 142 -18.89 -5.95 9.10
C ASP A 142 -19.85 -4.79 8.76
N SER A 143 -19.44 -3.54 8.99
CA SER A 143 -20.18 -2.35 8.56
C SER A 143 -20.12 -2.12 7.04
N ALA A 144 -19.14 -2.70 6.34
CA ALA A 144 -19.01 -2.55 4.89
C ALA A 144 -20.10 -3.34 4.15
N ARG A 145 -20.63 -2.71 3.09
CA ARG A 145 -21.67 -3.32 2.25
C ARG A 145 -21.15 -4.53 1.46
N TYR A 146 -19.90 -4.46 1.02
CA TYR A 146 -19.27 -5.51 0.21
C TYR A 146 -17.84 -5.80 0.70
N THR A 147 -17.61 -7.04 1.12
CA THR A 147 -16.30 -7.53 1.56
C THR A 147 -16.16 -9.01 1.22
N PRO A 148 -14.99 -9.52 0.77
CA PRO A 148 -13.76 -8.77 0.48
C PRO A 148 -13.85 -7.97 -0.82
N ALA A 149 -13.06 -6.88 -0.90
CA ALA A 149 -12.94 -6.08 -2.10
C ALA A 149 -11.62 -6.40 -2.82
N HIS A 150 -11.69 -6.61 -4.14
CA HIS A 150 -10.54 -6.89 -4.99
C HIS A 150 -10.12 -5.64 -5.72
N ARG A 151 -8.85 -5.27 -5.62
CA ARG A 151 -8.30 -4.08 -6.26
C ARG A 151 -7.06 -4.40 -7.08
N PHE A 152 -7.07 -3.93 -8.32
CA PHE A 152 -5.92 -3.92 -9.23
C PHE A 152 -5.53 -2.49 -9.52
N TYR A 153 -4.24 -2.18 -9.54
CA TYR A 153 -3.77 -0.89 -10.02
C TYR A 153 -2.44 -0.96 -10.76
N VAL A 154 -2.23 0.07 -11.59
CA VAL A 154 -0.98 0.38 -12.26
C VAL A 154 -0.62 1.82 -11.92
N GLY A 155 0.63 2.06 -11.61
CA GLY A 155 1.07 3.38 -11.18
C GLY A 155 2.50 3.69 -11.56
N VAL A 156 2.81 4.97 -11.45
CA VAL A 156 4.17 5.50 -11.57
C VAL A 156 4.75 5.61 -10.16
N ASN A 157 5.92 5.02 -9.96
CA ASN A 157 6.65 5.04 -8.70
C ASN A 157 7.99 5.75 -8.90
N LEU A 158 8.26 6.75 -8.08
CA LEU A 158 9.51 7.49 -8.01
C LEU A 158 10.30 7.02 -6.78
N LYS A 159 11.55 6.65 -6.98
CA LYS A 159 12.49 6.22 -5.94
C LYS A 159 13.51 7.33 -5.69
N PHE A 160 13.74 7.68 -4.45
CA PHE A 160 14.72 8.68 -4.02
C PHE A 160 15.39 8.31 -2.71
#